data_6bd87ae2a3237c968f8b65545e044712
#
_entry.id   6bd87ae2a3237c968f8b65545e044712
#
_cell.length_a   1.000
_cell.length_b   1.000
_cell.length_c   1.000
_cell.angle_alpha   90.00
_cell.angle_beta   90.00
_cell.angle_gamma   90.00
#
_symmetry.space_group_name_H-M   'P 1'
#
loop_
_entity.id
_entity.type
_entity.pdbx_description
1 polymer ?
#
loop_
_entity_poly.entity_id
_entity_poly.type
_entity_poly.pdbx_seq_one_letter_code
_entity_poly.pdbx_strand_id
1 'polypeptide(L)'
;TGSGKELVARKIHKNSTRFKEPFVIINAALLKEQTYEKELFGEEFEDGNISFGALERANKGTLLIDEVSEIPYETQANVLRVLIDQKFKRMNGSKDINVNIRLISSTSKNLKDLVKENQFREDLYHRLNVMPIDLPSLSSRTEDVPLLIDYFKTKLSEINGVQKPDIDMKNDSLYTYNWPGNVRELRNLVERITILSSNESKEN
;
A
#
# COMPACT_ATOMS: atom_id res chain seq x y z
N THR A 1 -2.41 -9.56 3.42
CA THR A 1 -2.68 -8.12 3.68
C THR A 1 -2.19 -7.75 5.08
N GLY A 2 -2.01 -6.43 5.36
CA GLY A 2 -1.68 -5.97 6.73
C GLY A 2 -0.26 -6.25 7.23
N SER A 3 0.66 -6.72 6.40
CA SER A 3 2.05 -7.05 6.76
C SER A 3 3.00 -5.84 6.84
N GLY A 4 2.55 -4.65 6.41
CA GLY A 4 3.35 -3.42 6.41
C GLY A 4 3.95 -3.03 5.06
N LYS A 5 3.44 -3.54 3.93
CA LYS A 5 3.94 -3.23 2.58
C LYS A 5 4.07 -1.73 2.30
N GLU A 6 3.05 -0.94 2.64
CA GLU A 6 3.09 0.51 2.47
C GLU A 6 4.18 1.17 3.33
N LEU A 7 4.37 0.72 4.58
CA LEU A 7 5.41 1.26 5.46
C LEU A 7 6.81 1.03 4.88
N VAL A 8 7.06 -0.16 4.33
CA VAL A 8 8.32 -0.49 3.66
C VAL A 8 8.51 0.40 2.43
N ALA A 9 7.48 0.59 1.59
CA ALA A 9 7.56 1.46 0.42
C ALA A 9 7.88 2.92 0.81
N ARG A 10 7.25 3.45 1.86
CA ARG A 10 7.57 4.77 2.41
C ARG A 10 9.01 4.86 2.92
N LYS A 11 9.51 3.81 3.58
CA LYS A 11 10.90 3.74 4.05
C LYS A 11 11.89 3.73 2.88
N ILE A 12 11.60 2.97 1.82
CA ILE A 12 12.40 2.95 0.59
C ILE A 12 12.46 4.35 -0.05
N HIS A 13 11.33 5.03 -0.17
CA HIS A 13 11.27 6.38 -0.70
C HIS A 13 12.09 7.36 0.18
N LYS A 14 11.86 7.35 1.49
CA LYS A 14 12.52 8.25 2.45
C LYS A 14 14.05 8.09 2.44
N ASN A 15 14.56 6.89 2.17
CA ASN A 15 15.99 6.59 2.11
C ASN A 15 16.57 6.66 0.68
N SER A 16 15.84 7.19 -0.28
CA SER A 16 16.26 7.32 -1.67
C SER A 16 16.72 8.76 -1.98
N THR A 17 17.33 8.94 -3.15
CA THR A 17 17.68 10.28 -3.67
C THR A 17 16.44 11.14 -3.94
N ARG A 18 15.24 10.54 -3.98
CA ARG A 18 13.96 11.21 -4.22
C ARG A 18 13.18 11.53 -2.93
N PHE A 19 13.81 11.51 -1.77
CA PHE A 19 13.14 11.63 -0.46
C PHE A 19 12.38 12.95 -0.25
N LYS A 20 12.74 14.00 -1.00
CA LYS A 20 12.07 15.32 -0.99
C LYS A 20 10.98 15.46 -2.05
N GLU A 21 10.94 14.53 -3.00
CA GLU A 21 10.01 14.54 -4.12
C GLU A 21 8.67 13.89 -3.72
N PRO A 22 7.61 14.03 -4.54
CA PRO A 22 6.31 13.46 -4.23
C PRO A 22 6.36 11.94 -4.00
N PHE A 23 5.62 11.47 -3.01
CA PHE A 23 5.29 10.06 -2.80
C PHE A 23 3.79 9.88 -2.96
N VAL A 24 3.38 9.35 -4.10
CA VAL A 24 1.98 9.16 -4.46
C VAL A 24 1.61 7.69 -4.29
N ILE A 25 0.45 7.44 -3.73
CA ILE A 25 -0.08 6.08 -3.54
C ILE A 25 -1.37 5.93 -4.31
N ILE A 26 -1.48 4.84 -5.06
CA ILE A 26 -2.73 4.31 -5.58
C ILE A 26 -2.94 2.92 -4.99
N ASN A 27 -4.11 2.69 -4.42
CA ASN A 27 -4.54 1.35 -4.04
C ASN A 27 -5.47 0.80 -5.13
N ALA A 28 -4.95 -0.13 -5.93
CA ALA A 28 -5.67 -0.69 -7.06
C ALA A 28 -6.93 -1.45 -6.63
N ALA A 29 -6.94 -2.08 -5.45
CA ALA A 29 -8.11 -2.79 -4.95
C ALA A 29 -9.30 -1.89 -4.56
N LEU A 30 -9.08 -0.59 -4.39
CA LEU A 30 -10.13 0.37 -4.04
C LEU A 30 -10.72 1.12 -5.24
N LEU A 31 -10.08 1.00 -6.41
CA LEU A 31 -10.55 1.66 -7.63
C LEU A 31 -11.63 0.83 -8.31
N LYS A 32 -12.62 1.51 -8.89
CA LYS A 32 -13.58 0.86 -9.77
C LYS A 32 -12.96 0.71 -11.16
N GLU A 33 -13.26 -0.38 -11.84
CA GLU A 33 -12.72 -0.70 -13.16
C GLU A 33 -12.78 0.48 -14.13
N GLN A 34 -13.90 1.18 -14.17
CA GLN A 34 -14.14 2.35 -15.03
C GLN A 34 -13.31 3.60 -14.68
N THR A 35 -12.70 3.64 -13.49
CA THR A 35 -11.95 4.81 -12.99
C THR A 35 -10.43 4.60 -12.95
N TYR A 36 -9.94 3.38 -13.23
CA TYR A 36 -8.51 3.09 -13.18
C TYR A 36 -7.68 4.02 -14.06
N GLU A 37 -8.07 4.14 -15.33
CA GLU A 37 -7.33 4.95 -16.28
C GLU A 37 -7.35 6.43 -15.91
N LYS A 38 -8.49 6.93 -15.47
CA LYS A 38 -8.63 8.31 -15.00
C LYS A 38 -7.74 8.60 -13.79
N GLU A 39 -7.72 7.70 -12.80
CA GLU A 39 -6.90 7.87 -11.61
C GLU A 39 -5.39 7.76 -11.90
N LEU A 40 -5.00 6.91 -12.84
CA LEU A 40 -3.60 6.73 -13.21
C LEU A 40 -3.10 7.83 -14.17
N PHE A 41 -3.82 8.06 -15.28
CA PHE A 41 -3.37 8.90 -16.39
C PHE A 41 -3.94 10.32 -16.33
N GLY A 42 -5.04 10.54 -15.59
CA GLY A 42 -5.76 11.81 -15.62
C GLY A 42 -6.65 11.95 -16.86
N GLU A 43 -7.33 13.07 -16.94
CA GLU A 43 -8.33 13.34 -17.99
C GLU A 43 -8.27 14.80 -18.43
N GLU A 44 -8.49 15.03 -19.73
CA GLU A 44 -8.72 16.35 -20.30
C GLU A 44 -10.21 16.48 -20.64
N PHE A 45 -10.85 17.54 -20.15
CA PHE A 45 -12.26 17.79 -20.39
C PHE A 45 -12.46 18.72 -21.58
N GLU A 46 -13.64 18.65 -22.21
CA GLU A 46 -13.99 19.47 -23.38
C GLU A 46 -13.93 20.99 -23.10
N ASP A 47 -14.14 21.40 -21.87
CA ASP A 47 -14.03 22.79 -21.41
C ASP A 47 -12.59 23.27 -21.19
N GLY A 48 -11.60 22.42 -21.46
CA GLY A 48 -10.17 22.70 -21.28
C GLY A 48 -9.66 22.45 -19.86
N ASN A 49 -10.51 22.06 -18.92
CA ASN A 49 -10.07 21.66 -17.58
C ASN A 49 -9.28 20.35 -17.63
N ILE A 50 -8.37 20.18 -16.66
CA ILE A 50 -7.49 19.02 -16.58
C ILE A 50 -7.59 18.40 -15.17
N SER A 51 -7.83 17.10 -15.12
CA SER A 51 -7.65 16.29 -13.91
C SER A 51 -6.33 15.55 -13.97
N PHE A 52 -5.40 15.85 -13.08
CA PHE A 52 -4.09 15.22 -13.02
C PHE A 52 -4.17 13.81 -12.45
N GLY A 53 -3.66 12.83 -13.19
CA GLY A 53 -3.53 11.45 -12.73
C GLY A 53 -2.36 11.24 -11.76
N ALA A 54 -2.30 10.05 -11.16
CA ALA A 54 -1.24 9.72 -10.21
C ALA A 54 0.16 9.71 -10.84
N LEU A 55 0.29 9.32 -12.10
CA LEU A 55 1.55 9.33 -12.82
C LEU A 55 2.13 10.73 -12.91
N GLU A 56 1.30 11.73 -13.20
CA GLU A 56 1.71 13.12 -13.30
C GLU A 56 2.01 13.72 -11.92
N ARG A 57 1.18 13.42 -10.92
CA ARG A 57 1.39 13.83 -9.53
C ARG A 57 2.66 13.25 -8.91
N ALA A 58 3.07 12.03 -9.36
CA ALA A 58 4.30 11.37 -8.91
C ALA A 58 5.55 11.78 -9.70
N ASN A 59 5.45 12.72 -10.63
CA ASN A 59 6.57 13.13 -11.48
C ASN A 59 7.78 13.56 -10.63
N LYS A 60 8.99 13.11 -11.01
CA LYS A 60 10.27 13.21 -10.29
C LYS A 60 10.33 12.40 -8.98
N GLY A 61 9.20 11.95 -8.47
CA GLY A 61 9.04 11.24 -7.20
C GLY A 61 8.91 9.73 -7.32
N THR A 62 8.09 9.18 -6.45
CA THR A 62 7.80 7.75 -6.36
C THR A 62 6.29 7.51 -6.40
N LEU A 63 5.85 6.59 -7.25
CA LEU A 63 4.49 6.06 -7.28
C LEU A 63 4.48 4.69 -6.62
N LEU A 64 3.67 4.50 -5.59
CA LEU A 64 3.31 3.20 -5.05
C LEU A 64 1.97 2.76 -5.65
N ILE A 65 1.97 1.63 -6.35
CA ILE A 65 0.74 0.93 -6.72
C ILE A 65 0.56 -0.23 -5.75
N ASP A 66 -0.33 -0.05 -4.78
CA ASP A 66 -0.69 -1.09 -3.82
C ASP A 66 -1.74 -2.02 -4.41
N GLU A 67 -1.57 -3.33 -4.18
CA GLU A 67 -2.35 -4.42 -4.76
C GLU A 67 -2.37 -4.36 -6.32
N VAL A 68 -1.19 -4.30 -6.94
CA VAL A 68 -1.01 -4.20 -8.40
C VAL A 68 -1.69 -5.33 -9.18
N SER A 69 -1.93 -6.47 -8.53
CA SER A 69 -2.69 -7.60 -9.06
C SER A 69 -4.15 -7.28 -9.40
N GLU A 70 -4.68 -6.19 -8.86
CA GLU A 70 -6.07 -5.78 -9.08
C GLU A 70 -6.24 -4.83 -10.29
N ILE A 71 -5.15 -4.46 -10.95
CA ILE A 71 -5.23 -3.65 -12.18
C ILE A 71 -5.91 -4.47 -13.29
N PRO A 72 -6.96 -3.96 -13.95
CA PRO A 72 -7.60 -4.64 -15.08
C PRO A 72 -6.59 -5.00 -16.17
N TYR A 73 -6.73 -6.19 -16.75
CA TYR A 73 -5.79 -6.74 -17.72
C TYR A 73 -5.50 -5.78 -18.89
N GLU A 74 -6.53 -5.07 -19.37
CA GLU A 74 -6.43 -4.10 -20.46
C GLU A 74 -5.57 -2.87 -20.06
N THR A 75 -5.75 -2.37 -18.84
CA THR A 75 -4.98 -1.23 -18.31
C THR A 75 -3.51 -1.58 -18.06
N GLN A 76 -3.19 -2.86 -17.79
CA GLN A 76 -1.82 -3.30 -17.56
C GLN A 76 -0.88 -3.00 -18.74
N ALA A 77 -1.37 -3.05 -19.98
CA ALA A 77 -0.59 -2.70 -21.17
C ALA A 77 -0.20 -1.21 -21.18
N ASN A 78 -1.11 -0.33 -20.78
CA ASN A 78 -0.85 1.11 -20.69
C ASN A 78 0.15 1.42 -19.56
N VAL A 79 0.03 0.76 -18.42
CA VAL A 79 0.99 0.87 -17.30
C VAL A 79 2.40 0.45 -17.77
N LEU A 80 2.52 -0.70 -18.44
CA LEU A 80 3.80 -1.17 -18.97
C LEU A 80 4.44 -0.14 -19.91
N ARG A 81 3.65 0.42 -20.84
CA ARG A 81 4.14 1.43 -21.78
C ARG A 81 4.74 2.64 -21.05
N VAL A 82 4.06 3.13 -20.02
CA VAL A 82 4.59 4.26 -19.22
C VAL A 82 5.88 3.90 -18.50
N LEU A 83 5.99 2.68 -18.01
CA LEU A 83 7.23 2.20 -17.34
C LEU A 83 8.42 2.11 -18.28
N ILE A 84 8.19 1.86 -19.56
CA ILE A 84 9.24 1.78 -20.57
C ILE A 84 9.58 3.17 -21.10
N ASP A 85 8.56 3.90 -21.55
CA ASP A 85 8.72 5.14 -22.33
C ASP A 85 8.82 6.40 -21.45
N GLN A 86 8.43 6.30 -20.19
CA GLN A 86 8.29 7.43 -19.26
C GLN A 86 7.46 8.59 -19.85
N LYS A 87 6.44 8.22 -20.64
CA LYS A 87 5.47 9.14 -21.23
C LYS A 87 4.12 8.49 -21.43
N PHE A 88 3.08 9.28 -21.43
CA PHE A 88 1.71 8.84 -21.66
C PHE A 88 0.84 10.00 -22.18
N LYS A 89 -0.41 9.70 -22.51
CA LYS A 89 -1.45 10.70 -22.80
C LYS A 89 -2.53 10.60 -21.73
N ARG A 90 -3.11 11.74 -21.36
CA ARG A 90 -4.31 11.73 -20.52
C ARG A 90 -5.48 11.15 -21.30
N MET A 91 -6.48 10.67 -20.58
CA MET A 91 -7.76 10.30 -21.23
C MET A 91 -8.31 11.52 -21.97
N ASN A 92 -8.85 11.29 -23.14
CA ASN A 92 -9.37 12.32 -24.05
C ASN A 92 -8.33 13.36 -24.51
N GLY A 93 -7.07 13.25 -24.08
CA GLY A 93 -5.97 14.14 -24.44
C GLY A 93 -5.18 13.64 -25.65
N SER A 94 -4.61 14.58 -26.42
CA SER A 94 -3.73 14.27 -27.55
C SER A 94 -2.25 14.48 -27.25
N LYS A 95 -1.94 15.25 -26.20
CA LYS A 95 -0.57 15.68 -25.86
C LYS A 95 0.19 14.58 -25.11
N ASP A 96 1.44 14.33 -25.51
CA ASP A 96 2.35 13.47 -24.77
C ASP A 96 2.83 14.19 -23.50
N ILE A 97 2.65 13.51 -22.36
CA ILE A 97 3.10 13.95 -21.04
C ILE A 97 4.33 13.14 -20.66
N ASN A 98 5.47 13.81 -20.51
CA ASN A 98 6.70 13.18 -20.04
C ASN A 98 6.77 13.18 -18.52
N VAL A 99 7.17 12.06 -17.96
CA VAL A 99 7.35 11.88 -16.51
C VAL A 99 8.66 11.18 -16.22
N ASN A 100 9.14 11.33 -15.02
CA ASN A 100 10.29 10.60 -14.50
C ASN A 100 9.90 10.03 -13.13
N ILE A 101 9.34 8.83 -13.12
CA ILE A 101 8.82 8.20 -11.91
C ILE A 101 9.65 6.98 -11.52
N ARG A 102 9.81 6.79 -10.20
CA ARG A 102 10.20 5.53 -9.62
C ARG A 102 8.95 4.77 -9.22
N LEU A 103 8.75 3.57 -9.75
CA LEU A 103 7.63 2.73 -9.36
C LEU A 103 8.04 1.80 -8.23
N ILE A 104 7.15 1.66 -7.24
CA ILE A 104 7.10 0.57 -6.26
C ILE A 104 5.73 -0.08 -6.44
N SER A 105 5.68 -1.39 -6.54
CA SER A 105 4.42 -2.14 -6.58
C SER A 105 4.34 -3.09 -5.40
N SER A 106 3.15 -3.32 -4.88
CA SER A 106 2.90 -4.33 -3.86
C SER A 106 1.72 -5.19 -4.24
N THR A 107 1.70 -6.42 -3.76
CA THR A 107 0.61 -7.36 -3.96
C THR A 107 0.53 -8.34 -2.81
N SER A 108 -0.65 -8.87 -2.54
CA SER A 108 -0.90 -10.00 -1.65
C SER A 108 -1.08 -11.32 -2.40
N LYS A 109 -1.19 -11.27 -3.75
CA LYS A 109 -1.37 -12.43 -4.61
C LYS A 109 -0.04 -12.86 -5.25
N ASN A 110 0.06 -14.11 -5.63
CA ASN A 110 1.18 -14.62 -6.41
C ASN A 110 1.01 -14.20 -7.89
N LEU A 111 1.79 -13.22 -8.34
CA LEU A 111 1.70 -12.74 -9.73
C LEU A 111 2.05 -13.82 -10.77
N LYS A 112 2.93 -14.77 -10.44
CA LYS A 112 3.26 -15.87 -11.36
C LYS A 112 2.07 -16.78 -11.66
N ASP A 113 1.23 -17.01 -10.67
CA ASP A 113 0.03 -17.82 -10.86
C ASP A 113 -1.01 -17.05 -11.67
N LEU A 114 -1.18 -15.75 -11.42
CA LEU A 114 -2.04 -14.88 -12.23
C LEU A 114 -1.58 -14.78 -13.70
N VAL A 115 -0.27 -14.84 -13.96
CA VAL A 115 0.26 -14.91 -15.35
C VAL A 115 -0.17 -16.20 -16.02
N LYS A 116 -0.05 -17.36 -15.34
CA LYS A 116 -0.50 -18.65 -15.89
C LYS A 116 -2.01 -18.68 -16.18
N GLU A 117 -2.78 -17.97 -15.38
CA GLU A 117 -4.23 -17.84 -15.51
C GLU A 117 -4.66 -16.77 -16.52
N ASN A 118 -3.72 -16.10 -17.20
CA ASN A 118 -3.97 -14.96 -18.11
C ASN A 118 -4.70 -13.78 -17.45
N GLN A 119 -4.56 -13.61 -16.14
CA GLN A 119 -5.10 -12.47 -15.38
C GLN A 119 -4.07 -11.37 -15.18
N PHE A 120 -2.79 -11.68 -15.37
CA PHE A 120 -1.69 -10.70 -15.31
C PHE A 120 -0.76 -10.88 -16.51
N ARG A 121 -0.31 -9.79 -17.10
CA ARG A 121 0.58 -9.84 -18.26
C ARG A 121 1.99 -10.24 -17.85
N GLU A 122 2.57 -11.16 -18.59
CA GLU A 122 3.93 -11.67 -18.36
C GLU A 122 4.99 -10.56 -18.54
N ASP A 123 4.84 -9.72 -19.56
CA ASP A 123 5.75 -8.61 -19.83
C ASP A 123 5.75 -7.56 -18.70
N LEU A 124 4.59 -7.24 -18.15
CA LEU A 124 4.46 -6.35 -16.99
C LEU A 124 5.05 -7.02 -15.74
N TYR A 125 4.78 -8.32 -15.51
CA TYR A 125 5.37 -9.06 -14.39
C TYR A 125 6.90 -8.95 -14.40
N HIS A 126 7.55 -9.24 -15.52
CA HIS A 126 9.01 -9.13 -15.63
C HIS A 126 9.54 -7.72 -15.39
N ARG A 127 8.79 -6.69 -15.80
CA ARG A 127 9.15 -5.29 -15.56
C ARG A 127 9.03 -4.88 -14.10
N LEU A 128 8.08 -5.44 -13.36
CA LEU A 128 7.86 -5.15 -11.93
C LEU A 128 8.80 -5.98 -11.03
N ASN A 129 9.09 -7.23 -11.41
CA ASN A 129 9.82 -8.20 -10.59
C ASN A 129 11.35 -8.07 -10.70
N VAL A 130 11.88 -6.84 -10.75
CA VAL A 130 13.33 -6.58 -10.83
C VAL A 130 14.00 -6.74 -9.47
N MET A 131 13.38 -6.22 -8.41
CA MET A 131 13.90 -6.26 -7.04
C MET A 131 12.77 -6.67 -6.09
N PRO A 132 12.42 -7.96 -6.04
CA PRO A 132 11.38 -8.44 -5.14
C PRO A 132 11.82 -8.34 -3.68
N ILE A 133 10.88 -7.96 -2.81
CA ILE A 133 11.04 -7.93 -1.36
C ILE A 133 9.88 -8.72 -0.75
N ASP A 134 10.19 -9.84 -0.13
CA ASP A 134 9.19 -10.65 0.55
C ASP A 134 9.02 -10.16 1.99
N LEU A 135 7.79 -9.86 2.35
CA LEU A 135 7.43 -9.50 3.73
C LEU A 135 6.79 -10.70 4.42
N PRO A 136 7.47 -11.27 5.43
CA PRO A 136 6.94 -12.42 6.15
C PRO A 136 5.64 -12.07 6.89
N SER A 137 4.79 -13.08 7.08
CA SER A 137 3.59 -12.95 7.92
C SER A 137 3.97 -12.71 9.38
N LEU A 138 3.05 -12.14 10.18
CA LEU A 138 3.31 -11.95 11.60
C LEU A 138 3.48 -13.29 12.33
N SER A 139 2.78 -14.33 11.89
CA SER A 139 2.91 -15.70 12.42
C SER A 139 4.30 -16.33 12.22
N SER A 140 5.07 -15.86 11.22
CA SER A 140 6.45 -16.31 10.98
C SER A 140 7.52 -15.46 11.67
N ARG A 141 7.10 -14.42 12.41
CA ARG A 141 7.95 -13.52 13.19
C ARG A 141 7.28 -13.13 14.49
N THR A 142 6.85 -14.15 15.24
CA THR A 142 6.10 -13.98 16.51
C THR A 142 6.90 -13.21 17.57
N GLU A 143 8.22 -13.18 17.46
CA GLU A 143 9.12 -12.36 18.28
C GLU A 143 8.86 -10.85 18.15
N ASP A 144 8.26 -10.41 17.05
CA ASP A 144 7.87 -8.99 16.85
C ASP A 144 6.58 -8.62 17.61
N VAL A 145 5.77 -9.61 18.01
CA VAL A 145 4.45 -9.37 18.63
C VAL A 145 4.57 -8.50 19.89
N PRO A 146 5.45 -8.80 20.87
CA PRO A 146 5.58 -7.96 22.06
C PRO A 146 5.97 -6.51 21.74
N LEU A 147 6.91 -6.33 20.82
CA LEU A 147 7.39 -5.01 20.42
C LEU A 147 6.29 -4.19 19.74
N LEU A 148 5.51 -4.84 18.89
CA LEU A 148 4.38 -4.22 18.20
C LEU A 148 3.25 -3.86 19.17
N ILE A 149 2.95 -4.71 20.15
CA ILE A 149 1.95 -4.42 21.18
C ILE A 149 2.38 -3.20 21.98
N ASP A 150 3.62 -3.16 22.47
CA ASP A 150 4.12 -2.03 23.26
C ASP A 150 4.09 -0.72 22.45
N TYR A 151 4.50 -0.78 21.19
CA TYR A 151 4.42 0.36 20.28
C TYR A 151 2.98 0.86 20.11
N PHE A 152 2.02 -0.05 19.86
CA PHE A 152 0.63 0.32 19.65
C PHE A 152 -0.04 0.81 20.93
N LYS A 153 0.21 0.17 22.08
CA LYS A 153 -0.23 0.65 23.40
C LYS A 153 0.15 2.12 23.62
N THR A 154 1.42 2.42 23.40
CA THR A 154 1.93 3.79 23.58
C THR A 154 1.26 4.75 22.62
N LYS A 155 1.31 4.46 21.32
CA LYS A 155 0.80 5.34 20.30
C LYS A 155 -0.72 5.58 20.37
N LEU A 156 -1.49 4.53 20.64
CA LEU A 156 -2.96 4.63 20.72
C LEU A 156 -3.40 5.35 21.99
N SER A 157 -2.70 5.13 23.10
CA SER A 157 -2.98 5.86 24.36
C SER A 157 -2.70 7.36 24.22
N GLU A 158 -1.59 7.73 23.57
CA GLU A 158 -1.28 9.14 23.28
C GLU A 158 -2.34 9.79 22.37
N ILE A 159 -2.75 9.12 21.30
CA ILE A 159 -3.77 9.63 20.36
C ILE A 159 -5.13 9.82 21.04
N ASN A 160 -5.52 8.87 21.89
CA ASN A 160 -6.85 8.87 22.53
C ASN A 160 -6.85 9.62 23.89
N GLY A 161 -5.71 10.05 24.41
CA GLY A 161 -5.60 10.71 25.69
C GLY A 161 -6.00 9.82 26.87
N VAL A 162 -5.73 8.51 26.79
CA VAL A 162 -6.09 7.51 27.81
C VAL A 162 -4.85 6.81 28.36
N GLN A 163 -5.01 6.17 29.51
CA GLN A 163 -3.93 5.37 30.10
C GLN A 163 -3.59 4.17 29.23
N LYS A 164 -2.31 3.74 29.28
CA LYS A 164 -1.87 2.53 28.56
C LYS A 164 -2.55 1.31 29.17
N PRO A 165 -3.21 0.48 28.36
CA PRO A 165 -3.85 -0.74 28.85
C PRO A 165 -2.80 -1.73 29.36
N ASP A 166 -3.15 -2.48 30.38
CA ASP A 166 -2.37 -3.66 30.76
C ASP A 166 -2.77 -4.84 29.86
N ILE A 167 -1.79 -5.42 29.18
CA ILE A 167 -1.97 -6.59 28.31
C ILE A 167 -1.02 -7.66 28.81
N ASP A 168 -1.58 -8.80 29.19
CA ASP A 168 -0.79 -9.95 29.64
C ASP A 168 0.05 -10.52 28.50
N MET A 169 1.33 -10.15 28.51
CA MET A 169 2.31 -10.59 27.50
C MET A 169 2.74 -12.04 27.68
N LYS A 170 2.33 -12.73 28.77
CA LYS A 170 2.59 -14.15 28.99
C LYS A 170 1.50 -15.05 28.40
N ASN A 171 0.46 -14.44 27.82
CA ASN A 171 -0.61 -15.20 27.19
C ASN A 171 -0.11 -15.88 25.92
N ASP A 172 0.04 -17.19 25.95
CA ASP A 172 0.52 -18.02 24.84
C ASP A 172 -0.30 -17.86 23.56
N SER A 173 -1.57 -17.48 23.68
CA SER A 173 -2.44 -17.24 22.51
C SER A 173 -1.89 -16.12 21.61
N LEU A 174 -1.16 -15.15 22.14
CA LEU A 174 -0.55 -14.07 21.34
C LEU A 174 0.50 -14.61 20.35
N TYR A 175 1.16 -15.71 20.70
CA TYR A 175 2.27 -16.30 19.95
C TYR A 175 1.85 -17.49 19.09
N THR A 176 0.78 -18.16 19.47
CA THR A 176 0.27 -19.34 18.76
C THR A 176 -0.80 -19.01 17.74
N TYR A 177 -1.39 -17.83 17.81
CA TYR A 177 -2.41 -17.38 16.87
C TYR A 177 -1.78 -17.02 15.52
N ASN A 178 -2.46 -17.38 14.44
CA ASN A 178 -1.94 -17.25 13.08
C ASN A 178 -1.94 -15.84 12.50
N TRP A 179 -2.59 -14.88 13.16
CA TRP A 179 -2.69 -13.48 12.73
C TRP A 179 -3.03 -13.32 11.24
N PRO A 180 -4.18 -13.81 10.76
CA PRO A 180 -4.53 -13.74 9.33
C PRO A 180 -4.56 -12.30 8.78
N GLY A 181 -4.91 -11.32 9.61
CA GLY A 181 -4.82 -9.89 9.32
C GLY A 181 -3.47 -9.25 9.64
N ASN A 182 -2.47 -10.06 10.04
CA ASN A 182 -1.11 -9.62 10.33
C ASN A 182 -1.06 -8.45 11.35
N VAL A 183 -0.18 -7.50 11.13
CA VAL A 183 0.03 -6.33 12.02
C VAL A 183 -1.23 -5.46 12.12
N ARG A 184 -2.06 -5.43 11.06
CA ARG A 184 -3.33 -4.67 11.11
C ARG A 184 -4.30 -5.27 12.12
N GLU A 185 -4.41 -6.58 12.17
CA GLU A 185 -5.26 -7.28 13.14
C GLU A 185 -4.75 -7.09 14.57
N LEU A 186 -3.45 -7.24 14.78
CA LEU A 186 -2.82 -6.99 16.07
C LEU A 186 -3.07 -5.56 16.57
N ARG A 187 -2.89 -4.56 15.69
CA ARG A 187 -3.21 -3.17 16.01
C ARG A 187 -4.67 -2.99 16.43
N ASN A 188 -5.61 -3.57 15.67
CA ASN A 188 -7.03 -3.48 15.96
C ASN A 188 -7.37 -4.12 17.32
N LEU A 189 -6.71 -5.24 17.67
CA LEU A 189 -6.85 -5.86 18.98
C LEU A 189 -6.41 -4.90 20.09
N VAL A 190 -5.20 -4.34 19.97
CA VAL A 190 -4.67 -3.39 20.97
C VAL A 190 -5.55 -2.15 21.09
N GLU A 191 -6.06 -1.63 19.97
CA GLU A 191 -6.97 -0.47 19.94
C GLU A 191 -8.27 -0.78 20.70
N ARG A 192 -8.87 -1.95 20.46
CA ARG A 192 -10.06 -2.40 21.18
C ARG A 192 -9.83 -2.49 22.68
N ILE A 193 -8.70 -3.11 23.10
CA ILE A 193 -8.35 -3.21 24.52
C ILE A 193 -8.16 -1.83 25.11
N THR A 194 -7.47 -0.91 24.41
CA THR A 194 -7.25 0.47 24.88
C THR A 194 -8.57 1.20 25.12
N ILE A 195 -9.56 1.04 24.26
CA ILE A 195 -10.88 1.67 24.39
C ILE A 195 -11.64 1.06 25.58
N LEU A 196 -11.66 -0.26 25.72
CA LEU A 196 -12.39 -0.92 26.78
C LEU A 196 -11.82 -0.59 28.16
N SER A 197 -10.49 -0.63 28.33
CA SER A 197 -9.82 -0.27 29.60
C SER A 197 -10.09 1.18 30.02
N SER A 198 -10.28 2.09 29.05
CA SER A 198 -10.59 3.49 29.37
C SER A 198 -12.00 3.70 29.91
N ASN A 199 -12.94 2.83 29.54
CA ASN A 199 -14.33 2.90 30.01
C ASN A 199 -14.45 2.38 31.44
N GLU A 200 -13.76 1.30 31.77
CA GLU A 200 -13.73 0.77 33.16
C GLU A 200 -13.13 1.76 34.16
N SER A 201 -12.18 2.59 33.72
CA SER A 201 -11.56 3.63 34.57
C SER A 201 -12.47 4.85 34.81
N LYS A 202 -13.59 4.99 34.12
CA LYS A 202 -14.54 6.09 34.28
C LYS A 202 -15.76 5.73 35.15
N GLU A 203 -15.96 4.44 35.42
CA GLU A 203 -17.08 3.92 36.23
C GLU A 203 -16.66 3.68 37.70
N ASN A 204 -15.38 3.88 38.05
CA ASN A 204 -14.85 3.86 39.40
C ASN A 204 -14.44 5.27 39.84
#